data_8ed29c058511c00ca7301e072e197b09
#
_entry.id   8ed29c058511c00ca7301e072e197b09
#
_cell.length_a   1.000
_cell.length_b   1.000
_cell.length_c   1.000
_cell.angle_alpha   90.00
_cell.angle_beta   90.00
_cell.angle_gamma   90.00
#
_symmetry.space_group_name_H-M   'P 1'
#
loop_
_entity.id
_entity.type
_entity.pdbx_description
1 polymer ?
#
loop_
_entity_poly.entity_id
_entity_poly.type
_entity_poly.pdbx_seq_one_letter_code
_entity_poly.pdbx_strand_id
1 'polypeptide(L)'
;DVAPSRGLGDVYKRQAQTFVVTCVLLNIPFRFTGLQSLKIKETDRIEALKTELRKLGYLLTDSNNSILEWNSERCEPQAHPVITTYEDHRMAMAFAPAALVLPEGIEIADPQVVSKSYPHYWRDLRTAGFIIIDNEQ
;
A
#
# COMPACT_ATOMS: atom_id res chain seq x y z
N ASP A 1 20.96 -0.60 -4.29
CA ASP A 1 21.03 -0.07 -5.07
C ASP A 1 19.93 0.50 -5.81
N VAL A 2 20.08 1.44 -6.23
CA VAL A 2 19.12 2.17 -6.84
C VAL A 2 18.73 1.73 -8.16
N ALA A 3 19.32 0.70 -8.56
CA ALA A 3 19.02 0.19 -9.83
C ALA A 3 17.57 0.00 -10.08
N PRO A 4 16.77 -0.35 -9.08
CA PRO A 4 15.38 -0.61 -9.38
C PRO A 4 14.67 0.54 -10.02
N SER A 5 14.99 1.73 -9.68
CA SER A 5 14.24 2.82 -10.24
C SER A 5 14.70 3.19 -11.62
N ARG A 6 15.83 2.63 -12.08
CA ARG A 6 16.32 2.97 -13.37
C ARG A 6 16.00 1.90 -14.33
N GLY A 7 15.67 2.23 -15.51
CA GLY A 7 15.44 1.27 -16.54
C GLY A 7 14.13 0.52 -16.43
N LEU A 8 13.46 0.59 -15.31
CA LEU A 8 12.17 -0.03 -15.17
C LEU A 8 11.04 0.98 -15.25
N GLY A 9 11.36 2.24 -15.14
CA GLY A 9 10.48 3.31 -15.48
C GLY A 9 9.04 3.12 -15.06
N ASP A 10 8.17 3.06 -16.05
CA ASP A 10 6.75 3.00 -15.76
C ASP A 10 6.31 1.75 -15.04
N VAL A 11 7.00 0.64 -15.24
CA VAL A 11 6.64 -0.58 -14.55
C VAL A 11 6.79 -0.40 -13.05
N TYR A 12 7.92 0.14 -12.63
CA TYR A 12 8.12 0.37 -11.21
C TYR A 12 7.19 1.43 -10.68
N LYS A 13 6.89 2.46 -11.46
CA LYS A 13 5.97 3.47 -11.00
C LYS A 13 4.60 2.89 -10.73
N ARG A 14 4.15 1.97 -11.57
CA ARG A 14 2.85 1.35 -11.38
C ARG A 14 2.82 0.46 -10.16
N GLN A 15 3.97 -0.10 -9.78
CA GLN A 15 4.05 -1.02 -8.67
C GLN A 15 4.62 -0.39 -7.42
N ALA A 16 4.84 0.92 -7.43
CA ALA A 16 5.46 1.59 -6.30
C ALA A 16 4.69 1.36 -5.01
N GLN A 17 3.37 1.40 -5.09
CA GLN A 17 2.57 1.21 -3.89
C GLN A 17 2.83 -0.16 -3.26
N THR A 18 2.89 -1.19 -4.08
CA THR A 18 3.16 -2.53 -3.59
C THR A 18 4.53 -2.63 -2.97
N PHE A 19 5.55 -2.07 -3.62
CA PHE A 19 6.90 -2.13 -3.09
C PHE A 19 7.02 -1.36 -1.78
N VAL A 20 6.39 -0.20 -1.70
CA VAL A 20 6.45 0.60 -0.47
C VAL A 20 5.85 -0.17 0.69
N VAL A 21 4.66 -0.71 0.51
CA VAL A 21 4.00 -1.44 1.58
C VAL A 21 4.81 -2.67 1.97
N THR A 22 5.32 -3.39 0.97
CA THR A 22 6.10 -4.60 1.24
C THR A 22 7.37 -4.27 2.03
N CYS A 23 8.10 -3.24 1.63
CA CYS A 23 9.31 -2.87 2.34
C CYS A 23 9.01 -2.51 3.78
N VAL A 24 7.96 -1.72 4.00
CA VAL A 24 7.61 -1.30 5.35
C VAL A 24 7.26 -2.50 6.20
N LEU A 25 6.44 -3.40 5.67
CA LEU A 25 6.01 -4.56 6.45
C LEU A 25 7.16 -5.51 6.76
N LEU A 26 8.18 -5.53 5.92
CA LEU A 26 9.35 -6.37 6.15
C LEU A 26 10.45 -5.62 6.90
N ASN A 27 10.16 -4.40 7.35
CA ASN A 27 11.14 -3.57 8.06
C ASN A 27 12.37 -3.25 7.24
N ILE A 28 12.17 -2.99 5.96
CA ILE A 28 13.25 -2.64 5.07
C ILE A 28 13.17 -1.14 4.77
N PRO A 29 14.11 -0.34 5.25
CA PRO A 29 14.12 1.09 4.91
C PRO A 29 14.32 1.28 3.43
N PHE A 30 13.76 2.36 2.89
CA PHE A 30 13.83 2.56 1.45
C PHE A 30 13.80 4.04 1.11
N ARG A 31 14.18 4.33 -0.11
CA ARG A 31 14.08 5.66 -0.68
C ARG A 31 13.81 5.50 -2.16
N PHE A 32 12.59 5.81 -2.57
CA PHE A 32 12.18 5.72 -3.95
C PHE A 32 12.09 7.11 -4.56
N THR A 33 12.62 7.27 -5.76
CA THR A 33 12.61 8.55 -6.45
C THR A 33 11.81 8.41 -7.73
N GLY A 34 11.54 9.55 -8.36
CA GLY A 34 10.86 9.52 -9.64
C GLY A 34 9.37 9.23 -9.54
N LEU A 35 8.75 9.54 -8.41
CA LEU A 35 7.36 9.18 -8.16
C LEU A 35 6.37 10.31 -8.46
N GLN A 36 6.82 11.37 -9.11
CA GLN A 36 5.94 12.50 -9.32
C GLN A 36 4.69 12.15 -10.12
N SER A 37 4.74 11.14 -10.94
CA SER A 37 3.56 10.77 -11.72
C SER A 37 2.46 10.17 -10.84
N LEU A 38 2.78 9.75 -9.63
CA LEU A 38 1.75 9.22 -8.74
C LEU A 38 0.82 10.30 -8.23
N LYS A 39 1.23 11.55 -8.32
CA LYS A 39 0.42 12.63 -7.81
C LYS A 39 -0.61 13.14 -8.80
N ILE A 40 -0.51 12.71 -10.04
CA ILE A 40 -1.42 13.20 -11.06
C ILE A 40 -2.38 12.13 -11.57
N LYS A 41 -2.51 11.03 -10.82
CA LYS A 41 -3.47 9.99 -11.15
C LYS A 41 -4.81 10.29 -10.46
N GLU A 42 -5.63 9.26 -10.31
CA GLU A 42 -6.94 9.44 -9.70
C GLU A 42 -6.85 10.07 -8.32
N THR A 43 -5.75 9.85 -7.63
CA THR A 43 -5.57 10.41 -6.31
C THR A 43 -4.08 10.65 -6.11
N ASP A 44 -3.76 11.40 -5.06
CA ASP A 44 -2.37 11.59 -4.67
C ASP A 44 -1.92 10.33 -3.96
N ARG A 45 -1.32 9.42 -4.71
CA ARG A 45 -0.96 8.13 -4.17
C ARG A 45 0.17 8.21 -3.15
N ILE A 46 1.03 9.19 -3.25
CA ILE A 46 2.08 9.37 -2.25
C ILE A 46 1.45 9.72 -0.92
N GLU A 47 0.54 10.68 -0.93
CA GLU A 47 -0.11 11.08 0.31
C GLU A 47 -0.98 9.97 0.86
N ALA A 48 -1.64 9.23 -0.03
CA ALA A 48 -2.46 8.10 0.40
C ALA A 48 -1.61 7.05 1.10
N LEU A 49 -0.45 6.71 0.55
CA LEU A 49 0.43 5.74 1.19
C LEU A 49 0.90 6.20 2.55
N LYS A 50 1.28 7.46 2.66
CA LYS A 50 1.73 7.99 3.95
C LYS A 50 0.61 7.92 4.98
N THR A 51 -0.59 8.33 4.59
CA THR A 51 -1.72 8.36 5.51
C THR A 51 -2.10 6.96 5.97
N GLU A 52 -2.19 6.02 5.03
CA GLU A 52 -2.64 4.69 5.40
C GLU A 52 -1.58 3.91 6.18
N LEU A 53 -0.32 4.07 5.83
CA LEU A 53 0.73 3.40 6.59
C LEU A 53 0.88 3.98 7.98
N ARG A 54 0.55 5.26 8.15
CA ARG A 54 0.57 5.84 9.48
C ARG A 54 -0.46 5.18 10.38
N LYS A 55 -1.59 4.78 9.83
CA LYS A 55 -2.59 4.05 10.63
C LYS A 55 -2.03 2.76 11.18
N LEU A 56 -1.09 2.17 10.47
CA LEU A 56 -0.47 0.92 10.89
C LEU A 56 0.77 1.14 11.75
N GLY A 57 1.17 2.39 11.96
CA GLY A 57 2.28 2.69 12.84
C GLY A 57 3.59 3.02 12.14
N TYR A 58 3.55 3.36 10.87
CA TYR A 58 4.77 3.63 10.11
C TYR A 58 4.77 5.08 9.62
N LEU A 59 5.88 5.78 9.87
CA LEU A 59 6.00 7.18 9.49
C LEU A 59 6.91 7.32 8.28
N LEU A 60 6.33 7.68 7.16
CA LEU A 60 7.08 7.91 5.94
C LEU A 60 7.23 9.41 5.70
N THR A 61 8.24 9.79 4.95
CA THR A 61 8.43 11.18 4.54
C THR A 61 8.52 11.25 3.04
N ASP A 62 8.14 12.41 2.49
CA ASP A 62 8.29 12.62 1.06
C ASP A 62 8.90 14.00 0.83
N SER A 63 9.54 14.16 -0.32
CA SER A 63 10.11 15.45 -0.67
C SER A 63 9.97 15.68 -2.17
N ASN A 64 9.86 16.95 -2.53
CA ASN A 64 9.79 17.39 -3.91
C ASN A 64 8.70 16.69 -4.72
N ASN A 65 7.66 16.20 -4.04
CA ASN A 65 6.55 15.49 -4.67
C ASN A 65 6.99 14.33 -5.55
N SER A 66 8.18 13.83 -5.35
CA SER A 66 8.68 12.75 -6.19
C SER A 66 9.51 11.72 -5.44
N ILE A 67 9.83 11.97 -4.18
CA ILE A 67 10.67 11.07 -3.40
C ILE A 67 9.90 10.63 -2.17
N LEU A 68 9.83 9.33 -1.96
CA LEU A 68 9.17 8.76 -0.79
C LEU A 68 10.18 7.89 -0.08
N GLU A 69 10.28 8.07 1.23
CA GLU A 69 11.32 7.36 1.95
C GLU A 69 10.85 6.96 3.34
N TRP A 70 11.42 5.90 3.85
CA TRP A 70 11.15 5.42 5.19
C TRP A 70 12.47 5.02 5.83
N ASN A 71 12.73 5.59 6.99
CA ASN A 71 13.96 5.37 7.73
C ASN A 71 13.68 4.62 9.02
N SER A 72 12.71 3.72 8.98
CA SER A 72 12.33 2.88 10.12
C SER A 72 11.63 3.64 11.24
N GLU A 73 11.15 4.83 10.96
CA GLU A 73 10.43 5.59 11.98
C GLU A 73 9.04 5.04 12.19
N ARG A 74 8.62 4.99 13.44
CA ARG A 74 7.35 4.39 13.81
C ARG A 74 6.52 5.35 14.63
N CYS A 75 5.25 5.11 14.68
CA CYS A 75 4.34 5.85 15.57
C CYS A 75 3.36 4.86 16.17
N GLU A 76 2.48 5.36 17.01
CA GLU A 76 1.48 4.52 17.64
C GLU A 76 0.48 4.07 16.59
N PRO A 77 0.29 2.78 16.35
CA PRO A 77 -0.71 2.33 15.40
C PRO A 77 -2.11 2.51 15.96
N GLN A 78 -3.08 2.64 15.06
CA GLN A 78 -4.48 2.67 15.50
C GLN A 78 -4.89 1.29 15.98
N ALA A 79 -5.85 1.26 16.91
CA ALA A 79 -6.30 0.00 17.48
C ALA A 79 -6.98 -0.89 16.42
N HIS A 80 -7.80 -0.28 15.57
CA HIS A 80 -8.53 -1.03 14.56
C HIS A 80 -8.43 -0.29 13.25
N PRO A 81 -7.28 -0.38 12.59
CA PRO A 81 -7.08 0.42 11.38
C PRO A 81 -7.98 -0.05 10.24
N VAL A 82 -8.55 0.93 9.55
CA VAL A 82 -9.32 0.68 8.35
C VAL A 82 -8.59 1.36 7.21
N ILE A 83 -8.16 0.59 6.25
CA ILE A 83 -7.41 1.12 5.12
C ILE A 83 -8.39 1.67 4.09
N THR A 84 -8.26 2.95 3.80
CA THR A 84 -9.06 3.60 2.76
C THR A 84 -8.41 3.32 1.42
N THR A 85 -9.21 2.97 0.43
CA THR A 85 -8.67 2.56 -0.86
C THR A 85 -8.68 3.67 -1.92
N TYR A 86 -9.35 4.79 -1.65
CA TYR A 86 -9.31 5.96 -2.55
C TYR A 86 -9.76 5.60 -3.97
N GLU A 87 -10.69 4.67 -4.09
CA GLU A 87 -11.16 4.20 -5.40
C GLU A 87 -10.00 3.72 -6.27
N ASP A 88 -8.97 3.20 -5.65
CA ASP A 88 -7.76 2.78 -6.34
C ASP A 88 -7.50 1.32 -6.02
N HIS A 89 -7.66 0.46 -7.04
CA HIS A 89 -7.49 -0.98 -6.83
C HIS A 89 -6.09 -1.31 -6.33
N ARG A 90 -5.10 -0.51 -6.69
CA ARG A 90 -3.74 -0.78 -6.24
C ARG A 90 -3.57 -0.59 -4.75
N MET A 91 -4.32 0.34 -4.15
CA MET A 91 -4.27 0.50 -2.70
C MET A 91 -4.78 -0.76 -2.01
N ALA A 92 -5.93 -1.27 -2.45
CA ALA A 92 -6.48 -2.47 -1.84
C ALA A 92 -5.52 -3.64 -1.97
N MET A 93 -4.96 -3.83 -3.17
CA MET A 93 -4.11 -4.98 -3.42
C MET A 93 -2.76 -4.86 -2.73
N ALA A 94 -2.26 -3.63 -2.54
CA ALA A 94 -0.99 -3.44 -1.86
C ALA A 94 -1.11 -3.71 -0.36
N PHE A 95 -2.25 -3.37 0.25
CA PHE A 95 -2.39 -3.50 1.69
C PHE A 95 -2.97 -4.84 2.15
N ALA A 96 -3.65 -5.57 1.28
CA ALA A 96 -4.23 -6.84 1.71
C ALA A 96 -3.21 -7.79 2.32
N PRO A 97 -1.99 -7.92 1.78
CA PRO A 97 -1.02 -8.83 2.37
C PRO A 97 -0.53 -8.41 3.75
N ALA A 98 -0.84 -7.20 4.20
CA ALA A 98 -0.44 -6.78 5.54
C ALA A 98 -0.99 -7.70 6.62
N ALA A 99 -2.08 -8.40 6.33
CA ALA A 99 -2.64 -9.34 7.28
C ALA A 99 -1.65 -10.43 7.66
N LEU A 100 -0.66 -10.69 6.81
CA LEU A 100 0.33 -11.73 7.11
C LEU A 100 1.24 -11.35 8.26
N VAL A 101 1.45 -10.07 8.50
CA VAL A 101 2.37 -9.64 9.54
C VAL A 101 1.68 -8.93 10.69
N LEU A 102 0.39 -8.66 10.57
CA LEU A 102 -0.36 -7.98 11.63
C LEU A 102 -1.22 -9.00 12.35
N PRO A 103 -0.99 -9.23 13.63
CA PRO A 103 -1.65 -10.34 14.34
C PRO A 103 -3.17 -10.27 14.29
N GLU A 104 -3.72 -9.07 14.28
CA GLU A 104 -5.17 -8.94 14.29
C GLU A 104 -5.73 -8.64 12.91
N GLY A 105 -4.89 -8.70 11.89
CA GLY A 105 -5.34 -8.42 10.53
C GLY A 105 -5.59 -6.94 10.31
N ILE A 106 -6.23 -6.65 9.21
CA ILE A 106 -6.63 -5.28 8.88
C ILE A 106 -8.01 -5.30 8.28
N GLU A 107 -8.61 -4.13 8.25
CA GLU A 107 -9.87 -3.94 7.57
C GLU A 107 -9.64 -3.06 6.36
N ILE A 108 -10.25 -3.39 5.23
CA ILE A 108 -10.09 -2.63 3.99
C ILE A 108 -11.45 -2.10 3.57
N ALA A 109 -11.53 -0.78 3.43
CA ALA A 109 -12.77 -0.14 3.00
C ALA A 109 -12.91 -0.26 1.49
N ASP A 110 -14.16 -0.37 1.04
CA ASP A 110 -14.48 -0.39 -0.37
C ASP A 110 -13.66 -1.43 -1.14
N PRO A 111 -13.69 -2.68 -0.70
CA PRO A 111 -12.86 -3.71 -1.33
C PRO A 111 -13.22 -3.98 -2.77
N GLN A 112 -14.40 -3.55 -3.22
CA GLN A 112 -14.83 -3.79 -4.57
C GLN A 112 -14.04 -2.99 -5.61
N VAL A 113 -13.16 -2.09 -5.16
CA VAL A 113 -12.37 -1.30 -6.12
C VAL A 113 -11.48 -2.17 -6.98
N VAL A 114 -11.20 -3.40 -6.57
CA VAL A 114 -10.38 -4.29 -7.38
C VAL A 114 -11.16 -4.94 -8.52
N SER A 115 -12.48 -4.82 -8.54
CA SER A 115 -13.31 -5.63 -9.44
C SER A 115 -13.00 -5.46 -10.91
N LYS A 116 -12.68 -4.26 -11.33
CA LYS A 116 -12.40 -4.02 -12.74
C LYS A 116 -11.09 -4.61 -13.20
N SER A 117 -10.10 -4.63 -12.31
CA SER A 117 -8.76 -5.08 -12.67
C SER A 117 -8.56 -6.56 -12.37
N TYR A 118 -9.17 -7.02 -11.31
CA TYR A 118 -8.95 -8.39 -10.85
C TYR A 118 -10.22 -8.85 -10.16
N PRO A 119 -11.24 -9.26 -10.93
CA PRO A 119 -12.57 -9.56 -10.38
C PRO A 119 -12.58 -10.64 -9.30
N HIS A 120 -11.63 -11.56 -9.36
CA HIS A 120 -11.62 -12.66 -8.40
C HIS A 120 -10.53 -12.54 -7.35
N TYR A 121 -10.05 -11.31 -7.13
CA TYR A 121 -8.92 -11.10 -6.22
C TYR A 121 -9.19 -11.65 -4.82
N TRP A 122 -10.33 -11.28 -4.25
CA TRP A 122 -10.62 -11.71 -2.89
C TRP A 122 -10.84 -13.21 -2.80
N ARG A 123 -11.49 -13.77 -3.82
CA ARG A 123 -11.68 -15.21 -3.86
C ARG A 123 -10.34 -15.94 -3.94
N ASP A 124 -9.44 -15.42 -4.76
CA ASP A 124 -8.14 -16.06 -4.91
C ASP A 124 -7.31 -15.94 -3.64
N LEU A 125 -7.43 -14.84 -2.90
CA LEU A 125 -6.75 -14.74 -1.62
C LEU A 125 -7.27 -15.77 -0.63
N ARG A 126 -8.57 -16.02 -0.62
CA ARG A 126 -9.11 -17.06 0.24
C ARG A 126 -8.56 -18.42 -0.14
N THR A 127 -8.47 -18.67 -1.43
CA THR A 127 -7.90 -19.93 -1.90
C THR A 127 -6.45 -20.08 -1.47
N ALA A 128 -5.72 -18.98 -1.41
CA ALA A 128 -4.32 -19.00 -0.99
C ALA A 128 -4.17 -19.12 0.54
N GLY A 129 -5.27 -19.06 1.28
CA GLY A 129 -5.17 -19.27 2.72
C GLY A 129 -5.54 -18.08 3.57
N PHE A 130 -5.86 -16.94 2.97
CA PHE A 130 -6.29 -15.78 3.75
C PHE A 130 -7.70 -15.98 4.28
N ILE A 131 -7.93 -15.55 5.49
CA ILE A 131 -9.27 -15.56 6.06
C ILE A 131 -9.87 -14.19 5.85
N ILE A 132 -10.92 -14.13 5.04
CA ILE A 132 -11.55 -12.87 4.67
C ILE A 132 -12.97 -12.87 5.17
N ILE A 133 -13.29 -11.90 5.99
CA ILE A 133 -14.61 -11.75 6.58
C ILE A 133 -15.25 -10.52 5.97
N ASP A 134 -16.44 -10.69 5.44
CA ASP A 134 -17.18 -9.61 4.82
C ASP A 134 -18.07 -8.98 5.87
N ASN A 135 -17.76 -7.75 6.23
CA ASN A 135 -18.51 -7.03 7.26
C ASN A 135 -19.62 -6.18 6.68
N GLU A 136 -19.90 -6.37 5.41
CA GLU A 136 -20.91 -5.57 4.76
C GLU A 136 -22.26 -5.83 5.38
N GLN A 137 -23.03 -4.80 5.56
CA GLN A 137 -24.36 -4.92 6.15
C GLN A 137 -25.45 -4.81 5.12
#